data_3c32c8d9866e322f13f26c77ff9f87cb
#
_entry.id   3c32c8d9866e322f13f26c77ff9f87cb
#
_cell.length_a   1.000
_cell.length_b   1.000
_cell.length_c   1.000
_cell.angle_alpha   90.00
_cell.angle_beta   90.00
_cell.angle_gamma   90.00
#
_symmetry.space_group_name_H-M   'P 1'
#
loop_
_entity.id
_entity.type
_entity.pdbx_description
1 polymer ?
#
loop_
_entity_poly.entity_id
_entity_poly.type
_entity_poly.pdbx_seq_one_letter_code
_entity_poly.pdbx_strand_id
1 'polypeptide(L)'
;MKIGDSPIESMEVIHTGSLSLDLALGVQGFPKGRIIEIYGPESSGKTTLAIHAIAESQRAGGIAAIIDAEHAFDRSYAERLGVDVENLLISQPDNGEQALEIADNLIRSGAIDIIVIDSVAALTPKSEIEGEMGDSKMGLHARLMSQALRKLTANISRTGSTCIFINQLREKIGVMFGNPETTTGGNALKFYASIRLDIRRIGQIKDGETVVGNRTRVKVVKNKVAPPFRTAEFDIIYGEGISRVGEIIDLGVDNNIIKKSGSWFSYEDTKLGQGRDSVKTLLGDNPELMEEIDARIRVAIAGETAPSLEKA
;
A
#
# COMPACT_ATOMS: atom_id res chain seq x y z
N MET A 1 15.87 -11.24 29.10
CA MET A 1 16.49 -10.77 27.84
C MET A 1 16.81 -9.30 27.99
N LYS A 2 18.06 -8.89 27.85
CA LYS A 2 18.44 -7.48 27.87
C LYS A 2 18.38 -6.97 26.42
N ILE A 3 17.57 -5.97 26.16
CA ILE A 3 17.35 -5.41 24.81
C ILE A 3 18.66 -4.87 24.18
N GLY A 4 19.62 -4.41 25.01
CA GLY A 4 20.88 -3.86 24.55
C GLY A 4 21.92 -4.87 24.02
N ASP A 5 21.68 -6.16 24.20
CA ASP A 5 22.59 -7.20 23.77
C ASP A 5 22.19 -7.86 22.43
N SER A 6 21.05 -7.46 21.87
CA SER A 6 20.60 -7.94 20.55
C SER A 6 21.11 -7.00 19.46
N PRO A 7 21.72 -7.52 18.38
CA PRO A 7 22.03 -6.67 17.22
C PRO A 7 20.72 -6.03 16.71
N ILE A 8 20.79 -4.78 16.27
CA ILE A 8 19.67 -4.13 15.59
C ILE A 8 19.49 -4.87 14.28
N GLU A 9 18.58 -5.86 14.27
CA GLU A 9 18.20 -6.54 13.03
C GLU A 9 17.52 -5.51 12.11
N SER A 10 17.99 -5.43 10.87
CA SER A 10 17.32 -4.66 9.84
C SER A 10 15.91 -5.22 9.64
N MET A 11 14.90 -4.38 9.75
CA MET A 11 13.51 -4.82 9.57
C MET A 11 13.29 -5.28 8.13
N GLU A 12 12.90 -6.53 7.95
CA GLU A 12 12.50 -7.03 6.64
C GLU A 12 11.21 -6.37 6.19
N VAL A 13 11.16 -6.02 4.91
CA VAL A 13 10.04 -5.30 4.30
C VAL A 13 9.64 -5.93 2.96
N ILE A 14 8.42 -5.65 2.54
CA ILE A 14 7.92 -5.87 1.18
C ILE A 14 7.77 -4.48 0.54
N HIS A 15 8.39 -4.24 -0.61
CA HIS A 15 8.22 -2.99 -1.33
C HIS A 15 6.77 -2.77 -1.74
N THR A 16 6.34 -1.52 -1.76
CA THR A 16 4.95 -1.17 -2.04
C THR A 16 4.64 -1.09 -3.53
N GLY A 17 5.68 -1.09 -4.39
CA GLY A 17 5.57 -0.77 -5.81
C GLY A 17 5.61 0.72 -6.12
N SER A 18 5.63 1.57 -5.09
CA SER A 18 5.82 3.02 -5.18
C SER A 18 7.07 3.43 -4.41
N LEU A 19 8.03 4.02 -5.11
CA LEU A 19 9.27 4.50 -4.48
C LEU A 19 9.00 5.61 -3.46
N SER A 20 8.13 6.56 -3.79
CA SER A 20 7.76 7.65 -2.90
C SER A 20 7.07 7.15 -1.62
N LEU A 21 6.24 6.10 -1.72
CA LEU A 21 5.61 5.50 -0.55
C LEU A 21 6.60 4.71 0.30
N ASP A 22 7.48 3.93 -0.32
CA ASP A 22 8.55 3.21 0.39
C ASP A 22 9.39 4.17 1.25
N LEU A 23 9.75 5.32 0.69
CA LEU A 23 10.47 6.39 1.40
C LEU A 23 9.62 7.05 2.50
N ALA A 24 8.34 7.30 2.24
CA ALA A 24 7.43 7.88 3.23
C ALA A 24 7.18 6.95 4.43
N LEU A 25 7.26 5.64 4.23
CA LEU A 25 7.16 4.64 5.30
C LEU A 25 8.38 4.62 6.23
N GLY A 26 9.52 5.15 5.79
CA GLY A 26 10.74 5.30 6.59
C GLY A 26 11.56 4.03 6.78
N VAL A 27 10.98 2.86 6.50
CA VAL A 27 11.64 1.55 6.51
C VAL A 27 11.73 0.93 5.12
N GLN A 28 11.40 1.71 4.09
CA GLN A 28 11.49 1.37 2.67
C GLN A 28 10.52 0.26 2.20
N GLY A 29 9.36 0.15 2.84
CA GLY A 29 8.33 -0.79 2.44
C GLY A 29 7.36 -1.15 3.58
N PHE A 30 6.51 -2.12 3.32
CA PHE A 30 5.62 -2.70 4.33
C PHE A 30 6.41 -3.66 5.23
N PRO A 31 6.46 -3.42 6.55
CA PRO A 31 7.21 -4.28 7.46
C PRO A 31 6.60 -5.69 7.54
N LYS A 32 7.44 -6.71 7.46
CA LYS A 32 7.03 -8.09 7.68
C LYS A 32 6.57 -8.31 9.13
N GLY A 33 5.66 -9.24 9.32
CA GLY A 33 5.10 -9.56 10.64
C GLY A 33 4.16 -8.49 11.18
N ARG A 34 3.55 -7.66 10.33
CA ARG A 34 2.70 -6.54 10.72
C ARG A 34 1.38 -6.50 9.95
N ILE A 35 0.40 -5.85 10.59
CA ILE A 35 -0.88 -5.52 9.98
C ILE A 35 -0.82 -4.11 9.41
N ILE A 36 -1.23 -3.97 8.16
CA ILE A 36 -1.33 -2.72 7.41
C ILE A 36 -2.80 -2.48 7.09
N GLU A 37 -3.30 -1.27 7.27
CA GLU A 37 -4.61 -0.85 6.77
C GLU A 37 -4.43 0.19 5.67
N ILE A 38 -5.00 -0.08 4.49
CA ILE A 38 -5.11 0.86 3.38
C ILE A 38 -6.57 1.26 3.26
N TYR A 39 -6.89 2.54 3.47
CA TYR A 39 -8.26 3.00 3.39
C TYR A 39 -8.39 4.31 2.60
N GLY A 40 -9.55 4.54 2.06
CA GLY A 40 -9.85 5.72 1.26
C GLY A 40 -11.19 5.60 0.55
N PRO A 41 -11.58 6.65 -0.20
CA PRO A 41 -12.78 6.63 -1.02
C PRO A 41 -12.74 5.51 -2.07
N GLU A 42 -13.88 5.25 -2.67
CA GLU A 42 -13.97 4.37 -3.83
C GLU A 42 -13.09 4.91 -4.98
N SER A 43 -12.53 4.00 -5.78
CA SER A 43 -11.67 4.33 -6.93
C SER A 43 -10.44 5.20 -6.60
N SER A 44 -9.97 5.19 -5.36
CA SER A 44 -8.77 5.92 -4.93
C SER A 44 -7.44 5.19 -5.20
N GLY A 45 -7.48 3.90 -5.63
CA GLY A 45 -6.30 3.09 -5.91
C GLY A 45 -5.88 2.14 -4.79
N LYS A 46 -6.75 1.85 -3.81
CA LYS A 46 -6.46 0.92 -2.69
C LYS A 46 -6.05 -0.46 -3.17
N THR A 47 -6.88 -1.09 -3.98
CA THR A 47 -6.64 -2.42 -4.55
C THR A 47 -5.42 -2.41 -5.46
N THR A 48 -5.23 -1.37 -6.28
CA THR A 48 -4.05 -1.21 -7.14
C THR A 48 -2.76 -1.23 -6.31
N LEU A 49 -2.70 -0.45 -5.23
CA LEU A 49 -1.53 -0.43 -4.34
C LEU A 49 -1.27 -1.80 -3.69
N ALA A 50 -2.32 -2.49 -3.25
CA ALA A 50 -2.18 -3.82 -2.66
C ALA A 50 -1.71 -4.86 -3.70
N ILE A 51 -2.20 -4.80 -4.94
CA ILE A 51 -1.76 -5.68 -6.03
C ILE A 51 -0.29 -5.43 -6.37
N HIS A 52 0.17 -4.18 -6.40
CA HIS A 52 1.60 -3.89 -6.57
C HIS A 52 2.45 -4.51 -5.45
N ALA A 53 2.01 -4.43 -4.19
CA ALA A 53 2.72 -5.07 -3.09
C ALA A 53 2.77 -6.60 -3.22
N ILE A 54 1.71 -7.24 -3.74
CA ILE A 54 1.71 -8.67 -4.10
C ILE A 54 2.79 -8.95 -5.15
N ALA A 55 2.81 -8.17 -6.24
CA ALA A 55 3.79 -8.32 -7.32
C ALA A 55 5.23 -8.17 -6.81
N GLU A 56 5.49 -7.19 -5.95
CA GLU A 56 6.81 -6.98 -5.34
C GLU A 56 7.21 -8.14 -4.43
N SER A 57 6.27 -8.68 -3.63
CA SER A 57 6.52 -9.86 -2.80
C SER A 57 6.89 -11.08 -3.64
N GLN A 58 6.15 -11.36 -4.71
CA GLN A 58 6.43 -12.48 -5.61
C GLN A 58 7.75 -12.30 -6.36
N ARG A 59 8.09 -11.08 -6.78
CA ARG A 59 9.38 -10.76 -7.42
C ARG A 59 10.57 -11.03 -6.50
N ALA A 60 10.38 -10.85 -5.19
CA ALA A 60 11.35 -11.21 -4.16
C ALA A 60 11.35 -12.70 -3.79
N GLY A 61 10.56 -13.55 -4.49
CA GLY A 61 10.45 -14.98 -4.23
C GLY A 61 9.44 -15.35 -3.13
N GLY A 62 8.64 -14.39 -2.66
CA GLY A 62 7.64 -14.62 -1.63
C GLY A 62 6.33 -15.22 -2.19
N ILE A 63 5.58 -15.86 -1.30
CA ILE A 63 4.27 -16.45 -1.59
C ILE A 63 3.18 -15.47 -1.16
N ALA A 64 2.26 -15.18 -2.09
CA ALA A 64 1.19 -14.22 -1.89
C ALA A 64 -0.19 -14.88 -1.89
N ALA A 65 -1.09 -14.33 -1.09
CA ALA A 65 -2.49 -14.71 -1.05
C ALA A 65 -3.40 -13.48 -1.08
N ILE A 66 -4.60 -13.63 -1.67
CA ILE A 66 -5.66 -12.64 -1.62
C ILE A 66 -6.98 -13.30 -1.20
N ILE A 67 -7.63 -12.69 -0.21
CA ILE A 67 -8.99 -13.00 0.20
C ILE A 67 -9.89 -11.95 -0.45
N ASP A 68 -10.51 -12.32 -1.57
CA ASP A 68 -11.41 -11.46 -2.35
C ASP A 68 -12.84 -11.60 -1.83
N ALA A 69 -13.16 -10.85 -0.79
CA ALA A 69 -14.50 -10.86 -0.19
C ALA A 69 -15.52 -10.03 -1.00
N GLU A 70 -15.08 -9.19 -1.93
CA GLU A 70 -15.94 -8.43 -2.83
C GLU A 70 -16.27 -9.21 -4.12
N HIS A 71 -15.61 -10.34 -4.39
CA HIS A 71 -15.74 -11.13 -5.62
C HIS A 71 -15.47 -10.30 -6.89
N ALA A 72 -14.50 -9.38 -6.81
CA ALA A 72 -14.20 -8.39 -7.83
C ALA A 72 -12.75 -8.44 -8.34
N PHE A 73 -12.00 -9.49 -8.03
CA PHE A 73 -10.61 -9.61 -8.46
C PHE A 73 -10.48 -9.76 -9.98
N ASP A 74 -9.78 -8.80 -10.59
CA ASP A 74 -9.46 -8.81 -12.02
C ASP A 74 -8.08 -9.42 -12.26
N ARG A 75 -8.09 -10.70 -12.72
CA ARG A 75 -6.87 -11.45 -13.05
C ARG A 75 -6.04 -10.73 -14.11
N SER A 76 -6.68 -10.25 -15.19
CA SER A 76 -5.99 -9.61 -16.29
C SER A 76 -5.32 -8.29 -15.87
N TYR A 77 -5.98 -7.54 -14.98
CA TYR A 77 -5.38 -6.34 -14.41
C TYR A 77 -4.19 -6.67 -13.51
N ALA A 78 -4.31 -7.68 -12.66
CA ALA A 78 -3.22 -8.12 -11.78
C ALA A 78 -1.98 -8.57 -12.57
N GLU A 79 -2.17 -9.32 -13.67
CA GLU A 79 -1.09 -9.73 -14.59
C GLU A 79 -0.36 -8.51 -15.18
N ARG A 80 -1.12 -7.48 -15.62
CA ARG A 80 -0.51 -6.25 -16.15
C ARG A 80 0.30 -5.47 -15.10
N LEU A 81 -0.06 -5.58 -13.84
CA LEU A 81 0.68 -4.99 -12.73
C LEU A 81 1.90 -5.83 -12.29
N GLY A 82 2.13 -6.96 -12.94
CA GLY A 82 3.29 -7.83 -12.71
C GLY A 82 3.06 -8.96 -11.72
N VAL A 83 1.81 -9.26 -11.36
CA VAL A 83 1.49 -10.41 -10.50
C VAL A 83 1.60 -11.69 -11.31
N ASP A 84 2.30 -12.67 -10.77
CA ASP A 84 2.26 -14.05 -11.22
C ASP A 84 0.96 -14.69 -10.71
N VAL A 85 -0.08 -14.65 -11.52
CA VAL A 85 -1.41 -15.12 -11.14
C VAL A 85 -1.51 -16.64 -11.06
N GLU A 86 -0.60 -17.39 -11.72
CA GLU A 86 -0.55 -18.85 -11.63
C GLU A 86 -0.08 -19.29 -10.23
N ASN A 87 0.73 -18.48 -9.57
CA ASN A 87 1.26 -18.73 -8.23
C ASN A 87 0.61 -17.86 -7.15
N LEU A 88 -0.47 -17.13 -7.46
CA LEU A 88 -1.25 -16.37 -6.49
C LEU A 88 -2.34 -17.26 -5.88
N LEU A 89 -2.34 -17.39 -4.55
CA LEU A 89 -3.44 -18.04 -3.84
C LEU A 89 -4.62 -17.07 -3.73
N ILE A 90 -5.78 -17.47 -4.26
CA ILE A 90 -7.00 -16.67 -4.17
C ILE A 90 -8.10 -17.46 -3.46
N SER A 91 -8.85 -16.78 -2.58
CA SER A 91 -10.05 -17.31 -1.95
C SER A 91 -11.18 -16.29 -2.01
N GLN A 92 -12.38 -16.77 -2.32
CA GLN A 92 -13.61 -15.97 -2.37
C GLN A 92 -14.61 -16.55 -1.36
N PRO A 93 -14.55 -16.10 -0.09
CA PRO A 93 -15.36 -16.66 1.00
C PRO A 93 -16.80 -16.15 0.94
N ASP A 94 -17.73 -16.94 1.51
CA ASP A 94 -19.16 -16.63 1.55
C ASP A 94 -19.52 -15.65 2.69
N ASN A 95 -18.68 -15.56 3.71
CA ASN A 95 -18.91 -14.71 4.89
C ASN A 95 -17.59 -14.30 5.58
N GLY A 96 -17.69 -13.35 6.51
CA GLY A 96 -16.53 -12.77 7.19
C GLY A 96 -15.80 -13.75 8.10
N GLU A 97 -16.50 -14.66 8.79
CA GLU A 97 -15.89 -15.70 9.62
C GLU A 97 -15.02 -16.62 8.77
N GLN A 98 -15.55 -17.10 7.64
CA GLN A 98 -14.82 -17.97 6.71
C GLN A 98 -13.59 -17.25 6.15
N ALA A 99 -13.73 -15.98 5.73
CA ALA A 99 -12.63 -15.17 5.22
C ALA A 99 -11.47 -15.09 6.21
N LEU A 100 -11.79 -14.75 7.46
CA LEU A 100 -10.79 -14.53 8.50
C LEU A 100 -10.19 -15.83 9.02
N GLU A 101 -10.93 -16.94 8.97
CA GLU A 101 -10.43 -18.29 9.31
C GLU A 101 -9.47 -18.80 8.23
N ILE A 102 -9.79 -18.61 6.96
CA ILE A 102 -8.87 -18.92 5.84
C ILE A 102 -7.58 -18.12 5.98
N ALA A 103 -7.69 -16.80 6.26
CA ALA A 103 -6.53 -15.94 6.47
C ALA A 103 -5.67 -16.44 7.65
N ASP A 104 -6.29 -16.80 8.80
CA ASP A 104 -5.58 -17.33 9.95
C ASP A 104 -4.84 -18.64 9.64
N ASN A 105 -5.48 -19.55 8.91
CA ASN A 105 -4.88 -20.83 8.52
C ASN A 105 -3.69 -20.63 7.58
N LEU A 106 -3.81 -19.75 6.57
CA LEU A 106 -2.73 -19.42 5.65
C LEU A 106 -1.55 -18.79 6.39
N ILE A 107 -1.79 -17.83 7.27
CA ILE A 107 -0.74 -17.18 8.08
C ILE A 107 -0.06 -18.21 9.01
N ARG A 108 -0.83 -19.06 9.67
CA ARG A 108 -0.30 -20.08 10.59
C ARG A 108 0.58 -21.12 9.91
N SER A 109 0.39 -21.36 8.61
CA SER A 109 1.24 -22.27 7.84
C SER A 109 2.72 -21.82 7.82
N GLY A 110 2.97 -20.50 8.00
CA GLY A 110 4.29 -19.90 7.91
C GLY A 110 4.86 -19.83 6.50
N ALA A 111 4.07 -20.20 5.48
CA ALA A 111 4.49 -20.20 4.08
C ALA A 111 4.14 -18.91 3.33
N ILE A 112 3.26 -18.06 3.89
CA ILE A 112 2.75 -16.86 3.23
C ILE A 112 3.56 -15.64 3.66
N ASP A 113 4.13 -14.92 2.70
CA ASP A 113 4.84 -13.65 2.94
C ASP A 113 3.87 -12.46 3.01
N ILE A 114 2.89 -12.44 2.11
CA ILE A 114 1.87 -11.38 2.07
C ILE A 114 0.47 -11.95 1.87
N ILE A 115 -0.48 -11.44 2.64
CA ILE A 115 -1.90 -11.72 2.45
C ILE A 115 -2.68 -10.41 2.40
N VAL A 116 -3.53 -10.27 1.39
CA VAL A 116 -4.42 -9.12 1.21
C VAL A 116 -5.86 -9.55 1.47
N ILE A 117 -6.60 -8.76 2.23
CA ILE A 117 -8.04 -8.94 2.47
C ILE A 117 -8.77 -7.77 1.84
N ASP A 118 -9.48 -8.01 0.75
CA ASP A 118 -10.21 -7.00 -0.02
C ASP A 118 -11.71 -7.33 -0.06
N SER A 119 -12.55 -6.63 0.66
CA SER A 119 -12.26 -5.59 1.63
C SER A 119 -12.93 -5.87 2.98
N VAL A 120 -12.51 -5.14 4.03
CA VAL A 120 -13.14 -5.24 5.36
C VAL A 120 -14.63 -4.98 5.30
N ALA A 121 -15.09 -4.08 4.43
CA ALA A 121 -16.51 -3.75 4.28
C ALA A 121 -17.36 -4.93 3.81
N ALA A 122 -16.78 -5.88 3.10
CA ALA A 122 -17.43 -7.08 2.58
C ALA A 122 -17.38 -8.29 3.53
N LEU A 123 -16.68 -8.18 4.68
CA LEU A 123 -16.61 -9.24 5.68
C LEU A 123 -17.91 -9.30 6.50
N THR A 124 -19.01 -9.65 5.84
CA THR A 124 -20.33 -9.74 6.48
C THR A 124 -20.38 -10.93 7.42
N PRO A 125 -20.76 -10.75 8.71
CA PRO A 125 -20.95 -11.85 9.64
C PRO A 125 -21.98 -12.88 9.14
N LYS A 126 -21.69 -14.17 9.32
CA LYS A 126 -22.58 -15.25 8.88
C LYS A 126 -24.00 -15.10 9.42
N SER A 127 -24.14 -14.74 10.70
CA SER A 127 -25.43 -14.52 11.34
C SER A 127 -26.21 -13.33 10.76
N GLU A 128 -25.55 -12.40 10.09
CA GLU A 128 -26.19 -11.30 9.37
C GLU A 128 -26.74 -11.78 8.03
N ILE A 129 -25.99 -12.64 7.34
CA ILE A 129 -26.42 -13.25 6.04
C ILE A 129 -27.62 -14.19 6.25
N GLU A 130 -27.61 -14.98 7.33
CA GLU A 130 -28.68 -15.93 7.67
C GLU A 130 -29.90 -15.29 8.33
N GLY A 131 -29.84 -14.00 8.66
CA GLY A 131 -30.95 -13.25 9.25
C GLY A 131 -32.01 -12.82 8.23
N GLU A 132 -33.16 -12.37 8.74
CA GLU A 132 -34.21 -11.83 7.88
C GLU A 132 -33.85 -10.42 7.38
N MET A 133 -34.39 -10.05 6.21
CA MET A 133 -34.24 -8.70 5.68
C MET A 133 -34.86 -7.68 6.64
N GLY A 134 -34.03 -6.72 7.10
CA GLY A 134 -34.45 -5.68 8.04
C GLY A 134 -34.04 -5.93 9.50
N ASP A 135 -33.49 -7.08 9.84
CA ASP A 135 -32.93 -7.35 11.16
C ASP A 135 -31.79 -6.40 11.49
N SER A 136 -31.93 -5.63 12.56
CA SER A 136 -30.85 -4.76 13.04
C SER A 136 -29.87 -5.55 13.89
N LYS A 137 -28.71 -5.88 13.31
CA LYS A 137 -27.63 -6.62 14.02
C LYS A 137 -26.41 -5.73 14.27
N MET A 138 -26.65 -4.60 14.95
CA MET A 138 -25.61 -3.61 15.25
C MET A 138 -24.42 -4.21 15.97
N GLY A 139 -23.22 -3.88 15.50
CA GLY A 139 -21.96 -4.21 16.16
C GLY A 139 -21.39 -5.60 15.89
N LEU A 140 -22.09 -6.50 15.17
CA LEU A 140 -21.57 -7.85 14.88
C LEU A 140 -20.27 -7.80 14.08
N HIS A 141 -20.21 -6.98 13.05
CA HIS A 141 -19.01 -6.79 12.22
C HIS A 141 -17.82 -6.30 13.06
N ALA A 142 -18.02 -5.31 13.94
CA ALA A 142 -16.97 -4.82 14.82
C ALA A 142 -16.49 -5.89 15.82
N ARG A 143 -17.42 -6.73 16.31
CA ARG A 143 -17.11 -7.86 17.20
C ARG A 143 -16.30 -8.93 16.48
N LEU A 144 -16.68 -9.29 15.26
CA LEU A 144 -15.96 -10.23 14.42
C LEU A 144 -14.53 -9.75 14.17
N MET A 145 -14.35 -8.49 13.74
CA MET A 145 -13.04 -7.89 13.52
C MET A 145 -12.19 -7.87 14.80
N SER A 146 -12.76 -7.52 15.93
CA SER A 146 -12.03 -7.50 17.21
C SER A 146 -11.56 -8.88 17.63
N GLN A 147 -12.37 -9.91 17.42
CA GLN A 147 -12.02 -11.30 17.73
C GLN A 147 -10.93 -11.82 16.79
N ALA A 148 -11.07 -11.59 15.48
CA ALA A 148 -10.11 -12.04 14.48
C ALA A 148 -8.75 -11.39 14.66
N LEU A 149 -8.69 -10.07 14.83
CA LEU A 149 -7.44 -9.33 14.96
C LEU A 149 -6.63 -9.73 16.19
N ARG A 150 -7.29 -10.13 17.29
CA ARG A 150 -6.59 -10.69 18.45
C ARG A 150 -5.84 -11.98 18.14
N LYS A 151 -6.43 -12.86 17.30
CA LYS A 151 -5.79 -14.10 16.86
C LYS A 151 -4.70 -13.82 15.83
N LEU A 152 -5.06 -13.08 14.78
CA LEU A 152 -4.17 -12.80 13.64
C LEU A 152 -2.89 -12.09 14.04
N THR A 153 -2.95 -11.10 14.94
CA THR A 153 -1.78 -10.31 15.34
C THR A 153 -0.64 -11.17 15.89
N ALA A 154 -0.96 -12.14 16.76
CA ALA A 154 0.04 -13.03 17.35
C ALA A 154 0.66 -13.96 16.29
N ASN A 155 -0.17 -14.50 15.39
CA ASN A 155 0.26 -15.40 14.32
C ASN A 155 1.11 -14.66 13.28
N ILE A 156 0.67 -13.48 12.83
CA ILE A 156 1.38 -12.60 11.89
C ILE A 156 2.78 -12.25 12.41
N SER A 157 2.88 -11.83 13.68
CA SER A 157 4.17 -11.50 14.28
C SER A 157 5.11 -12.71 14.37
N ARG A 158 4.56 -13.90 14.62
CA ARG A 158 5.36 -15.13 14.76
C ARG A 158 5.85 -15.66 13.41
N THR A 159 5.02 -15.60 12.37
CA THR A 159 5.34 -16.16 11.04
C THR A 159 6.09 -15.18 10.14
N GLY A 160 6.10 -13.89 10.48
CA GLY A 160 6.68 -12.85 9.65
C GLY A 160 5.81 -12.44 8.45
N SER A 161 4.57 -12.95 8.35
CA SER A 161 3.67 -12.59 7.25
C SER A 161 3.24 -11.12 7.31
N THR A 162 3.12 -10.44 6.18
CA THR A 162 2.51 -9.11 6.09
C THR A 162 1.03 -9.26 5.75
N CYS A 163 0.15 -8.66 6.57
CA CYS A 163 -1.28 -8.71 6.35
C CYS A 163 -1.83 -7.32 6.01
N ILE A 164 -2.36 -7.15 4.80
CA ILE A 164 -2.96 -5.90 4.32
C ILE A 164 -4.48 -6.02 4.37
N PHE A 165 -5.13 -5.12 5.09
CA PHE A 165 -6.57 -4.93 5.07
C PHE A 165 -6.92 -3.71 4.22
N ILE A 166 -7.68 -3.91 3.15
CA ILE A 166 -8.30 -2.83 2.40
C ILE A 166 -9.59 -2.44 3.07
N ASN A 167 -9.81 -1.15 3.30
CA ASN A 167 -11.00 -0.65 3.99
C ASN A 167 -11.64 0.51 3.24
N GLN A 168 -12.94 0.65 3.43
CA GLN A 168 -13.72 1.73 2.83
C GLN A 168 -14.01 2.81 3.88
N LEU A 169 -14.15 4.04 3.41
CA LEU A 169 -14.63 5.15 4.22
C LEU A 169 -16.16 5.18 4.24
N ARG A 170 -16.68 5.53 5.40
CA ARG A 170 -18.10 5.82 5.63
C ARG A 170 -18.21 7.16 6.34
N GLU A 171 -19.30 7.85 6.14
CA GLU A 171 -19.59 9.08 6.87
C GLU A 171 -20.50 8.77 8.06
N LYS A 172 -20.16 9.32 9.20
CA LYS A 172 -21.02 9.27 10.40
C LYS A 172 -22.10 10.32 10.26
N ILE A 173 -23.35 9.87 10.31
CA ILE A 173 -24.52 10.76 10.29
C ILE A 173 -24.56 11.58 11.59
N GLY A 174 -24.81 12.88 11.48
CA GLY A 174 -25.02 13.77 12.64
C GLY A 174 -23.76 14.35 13.27
N VAL A 175 -22.59 14.19 12.68
CA VAL A 175 -21.35 14.86 13.13
C VAL A 175 -21.32 16.27 12.59
N MET A 176 -21.69 17.27 13.41
CA MET A 176 -21.66 18.69 13.03
C MET A 176 -20.28 19.33 13.17
N PHE A 177 -19.39 18.76 13.99
CA PHE A 177 -18.04 19.26 14.25
C PHE A 177 -17.02 18.10 14.22
N GLY A 178 -15.85 18.36 13.64
CA GLY A 178 -14.78 17.37 13.51
C GLY A 178 -14.85 16.59 12.21
N ASN A 179 -14.07 15.49 12.10
CA ASN A 179 -14.04 14.66 10.90
C ASN A 179 -15.16 13.60 10.95
N PRO A 180 -16.16 13.64 10.04
CA PRO A 180 -17.22 12.67 9.97
C PRO A 180 -16.78 11.32 9.41
N GLU A 181 -15.64 11.25 8.71
CA GLU A 181 -15.16 10.05 8.07
C GLU A 181 -14.74 8.97 9.09
N THR A 182 -15.15 7.76 8.83
CA THR A 182 -14.76 6.57 9.60
C THR A 182 -14.59 5.37 8.69
N THR A 183 -13.78 4.40 9.11
CA THR A 183 -13.61 3.13 8.41
C THR A 183 -14.62 2.10 8.91
N THR A 184 -14.94 1.10 8.06
CA THR A 184 -15.83 -0.02 8.43
C THR A 184 -15.14 -0.99 9.41
N GLY A 185 -15.91 -1.88 10.04
CA GLY A 185 -15.36 -2.89 10.95
C GLY A 185 -15.04 -2.41 12.37
N GLY A 186 -15.50 -1.20 12.75
CA GLY A 186 -15.30 -0.62 14.08
C GLY A 186 -13.89 -0.07 14.29
N ASN A 187 -13.44 -0.06 15.56
CA ASN A 187 -12.17 0.57 15.93
C ASN A 187 -10.99 -0.42 16.06
N ALA A 188 -11.23 -1.73 16.02
CA ALA A 188 -10.20 -2.72 16.32
C ALA A 188 -9.01 -2.60 15.37
N LEU A 189 -9.26 -2.50 14.06
CA LEU A 189 -8.19 -2.39 13.06
C LEU A 189 -7.34 -1.13 13.25
N LYS A 190 -7.94 -0.01 13.68
CA LYS A 190 -7.19 1.22 14.01
C LYS A 190 -6.16 1.02 15.11
N PHE A 191 -6.41 0.12 16.06
CA PHE A 191 -5.49 -0.20 17.15
C PHE A 191 -4.46 -1.24 16.74
N TYR A 192 -4.90 -2.32 16.07
CA TYR A 192 -4.03 -3.44 15.70
C TYR A 192 -3.09 -3.13 14.54
N ALA A 193 -3.51 -2.34 13.56
CA ALA A 193 -2.65 -1.95 12.45
C ALA A 193 -1.38 -1.22 12.93
N SER A 194 -0.23 -1.65 12.44
CA SER A 194 1.06 -0.98 12.65
C SER A 194 1.24 0.22 11.73
N ILE A 195 0.70 0.12 10.53
CA ILE A 195 0.68 1.19 9.53
C ILE A 195 -0.76 1.39 9.07
N ARG A 196 -1.17 2.66 8.92
CA ARG A 196 -2.44 3.04 8.33
C ARG A 196 -2.19 4.10 7.26
N LEU A 197 -2.71 3.83 6.08
CA LEU A 197 -2.56 4.66 4.89
C LEU A 197 -3.93 5.21 4.46
N ASP A 198 -4.03 6.53 4.39
CA ASP A 198 -5.16 7.25 3.78
C ASP A 198 -4.80 7.56 2.33
N ILE A 199 -5.45 6.89 1.38
CA ILE A 199 -5.20 7.04 -0.05
C ILE A 199 -6.32 7.84 -0.72
N ARG A 200 -5.97 8.89 -1.44
CA ARG A 200 -6.89 9.83 -2.06
C ARG A 200 -6.48 10.16 -3.50
N ARG A 201 -7.45 10.19 -4.40
CA ARG A 201 -7.28 10.82 -5.71
C ARG A 201 -7.28 12.34 -5.53
N ILE A 202 -6.24 13.01 -6.03
CA ILE A 202 -6.07 14.47 -5.92
C ILE A 202 -6.14 15.18 -7.27
N GLY A 203 -6.10 14.45 -8.38
CA GLY A 203 -6.18 15.01 -9.73
C GLY A 203 -6.41 13.93 -10.77
N GLN A 204 -6.67 14.35 -12.00
CA GLN A 204 -6.76 13.50 -13.16
C GLN A 204 -5.54 13.70 -14.05
N ILE A 205 -5.08 12.64 -14.69
CA ILE A 205 -4.04 12.68 -15.72
C ILE A 205 -4.76 12.53 -17.04
N LYS A 206 -4.47 13.43 -17.98
CA LYS A 206 -5.08 13.46 -19.29
C LYS A 206 -4.03 13.37 -20.39
N ASP A 207 -4.37 12.64 -21.43
CA ASP A 207 -3.70 12.68 -22.71
C ASP A 207 -4.68 13.30 -23.72
N GLY A 208 -4.40 14.56 -24.09
CA GLY A 208 -5.38 15.39 -24.80
C GLY A 208 -6.66 15.59 -23.98
N GLU A 209 -7.81 15.14 -24.51
CA GLU A 209 -9.10 15.18 -23.82
C GLU A 209 -9.41 13.90 -23.02
N THR A 210 -8.64 12.83 -23.22
CA THR A 210 -8.88 11.53 -22.60
C THR A 210 -8.26 11.46 -21.21
N VAL A 211 -9.03 11.02 -20.21
CA VAL A 211 -8.50 10.73 -18.88
C VAL A 211 -7.81 9.37 -18.91
N VAL A 212 -6.50 9.35 -18.73
CA VAL A 212 -5.67 8.13 -18.78
C VAL A 212 -5.23 7.64 -17.40
N GLY A 213 -5.45 8.43 -16.36
CA GLY A 213 -5.05 8.04 -15.01
C GLY A 213 -5.43 9.07 -13.95
N ASN A 214 -4.95 8.84 -12.74
CA ASN A 214 -5.16 9.71 -11.59
C ASN A 214 -3.85 10.02 -10.89
N ARG A 215 -3.68 11.28 -10.46
CA ARG A 215 -2.71 11.66 -9.45
C ARG A 215 -3.26 11.28 -8.09
N THR A 216 -2.49 10.49 -7.35
CA THR A 216 -2.90 9.89 -6.08
C THR A 216 -1.97 10.35 -4.97
N ARG A 217 -2.56 10.65 -3.81
CA ARG A 217 -1.84 10.98 -2.58
C ARG A 217 -2.09 9.91 -1.53
N VAL A 218 -1.03 9.45 -0.89
CA VAL A 218 -1.08 8.52 0.25
C VAL A 218 -0.49 9.20 1.46
N LYS A 219 -1.29 9.37 2.51
CA LYS A 219 -0.83 9.90 3.80
C LYS A 219 -0.62 8.75 4.79
N VAL A 220 0.55 8.67 5.38
CA VAL A 220 0.87 7.72 6.44
C VAL A 220 0.31 8.27 7.76
N VAL A 221 -0.93 7.92 8.11
CA VAL A 221 -1.62 8.48 9.29
C VAL A 221 -1.25 7.79 10.60
N LYS A 222 -0.71 6.58 10.52
CA LYS A 222 -0.16 5.84 11.65
C LYS A 222 1.03 5.03 11.18
N ASN A 223 2.09 5.06 11.98
CA ASN A 223 3.29 4.26 11.75
C ASN A 223 3.92 3.92 13.10
N LYS A 224 4.06 2.62 13.39
CA LYS A 224 4.70 2.13 14.63
C LYS A 224 6.18 1.80 14.44
N VAL A 225 6.70 1.88 13.22
CA VAL A 225 8.08 1.47 12.88
C VAL A 225 8.96 2.65 12.46
N ALA A 226 8.36 3.80 12.15
CA ALA A 226 9.03 5.05 11.82
C ALA A 226 8.14 6.26 12.14
N PRO A 227 8.63 7.51 12.08
CA PRO A 227 7.80 8.71 12.27
C PRO A 227 6.63 8.77 11.28
N PRO A 228 5.39 8.95 11.75
CA PRO A 228 4.20 9.04 10.91
C PRO A 228 4.05 10.41 10.24
N PHE A 229 2.93 10.57 9.51
CA PHE A 229 2.43 11.79 8.86
C PHE A 229 3.18 12.23 7.61
N ARG A 230 4.12 11.42 7.11
CA ARG A 230 4.70 11.63 5.79
C ARG A 230 3.65 11.35 4.70
N THR A 231 3.87 11.96 3.55
CA THR A 231 2.96 11.86 2.40
C THR A 231 3.76 11.43 1.17
N ALA A 232 3.18 10.53 0.39
CA ALA A 232 3.67 10.15 -0.92
C ALA A 232 2.66 10.56 -1.98
N GLU A 233 3.13 10.95 -3.16
CA GLU A 233 2.30 11.23 -4.32
C GLU A 233 2.86 10.52 -5.53
N PHE A 234 1.97 9.88 -6.29
CA PHE A 234 2.32 9.18 -7.52
C PHE A 234 1.14 9.14 -8.49
N ASP A 235 1.46 8.84 -9.74
CA ASP A 235 0.47 8.65 -10.79
C ASP A 235 0.04 7.19 -10.83
N ILE A 236 -1.28 6.94 -10.93
CA ILE A 236 -1.83 5.64 -11.30
C ILE A 236 -2.38 5.77 -12.71
N ILE A 237 -1.80 5.05 -13.65
CA ILE A 237 -2.23 4.99 -15.04
C ILE A 237 -3.19 3.81 -15.22
N TYR A 238 -4.30 4.03 -15.90
CA TYR A 238 -5.31 3.00 -16.10
C TYR A 238 -4.77 1.85 -16.95
N GLY A 239 -4.91 0.64 -16.43
CA GLY A 239 -4.38 -0.56 -17.06
C GLY A 239 -2.90 -0.86 -16.82
N GLU A 240 -2.12 0.10 -16.30
CA GLU A 240 -0.67 -0.03 -16.07
C GLU A 240 -0.29 0.06 -14.58
N GLY A 241 -1.15 0.69 -13.75
CA GLY A 241 -0.91 0.87 -12.33
C GLY A 241 -0.02 2.05 -11.99
N ILE A 242 0.80 1.92 -10.94
CA ILE A 242 1.66 2.98 -10.43
C ILE A 242 2.79 3.27 -11.41
N SER A 243 2.92 4.53 -11.83
CA SER A 243 3.93 4.98 -12.79
C SER A 243 5.29 5.17 -12.11
N ARG A 244 6.12 4.12 -12.09
CA ARG A 244 7.48 4.20 -11.53
C ARG A 244 8.33 5.28 -12.22
N VAL A 245 8.23 5.39 -13.54
CA VAL A 245 8.96 6.42 -14.31
C VAL A 245 8.55 7.83 -13.86
N GLY A 246 7.25 8.03 -13.65
CA GLY A 246 6.73 9.32 -13.14
C GLY A 246 7.29 9.67 -11.76
N GLU A 247 7.39 8.71 -10.85
CA GLU A 247 7.96 8.92 -9.52
C GLU A 247 9.45 9.25 -9.57
N ILE A 248 10.22 8.55 -10.42
CA ILE A 248 11.66 8.81 -10.60
C ILE A 248 11.89 10.24 -11.10
N ILE A 249 11.07 10.74 -12.02
CA ILE A 249 11.17 12.12 -12.49
C ILE A 249 10.87 13.10 -11.36
N ASP A 250 9.76 12.90 -10.65
CA ASP A 250 9.31 13.80 -9.59
C ASP A 250 10.34 13.83 -8.44
N LEU A 251 10.73 12.66 -7.92
CA LEU A 251 11.73 12.54 -6.86
C LEU A 251 13.13 13.00 -7.30
N GLY A 252 13.48 12.76 -8.56
CA GLY A 252 14.74 13.25 -9.15
C GLY A 252 14.81 14.77 -9.15
N VAL A 253 13.70 15.44 -9.46
CA VAL A 253 13.60 16.91 -9.39
C VAL A 253 13.63 17.39 -7.96
N ASP A 254 12.85 16.79 -7.07
CA ASP A 254 12.75 17.19 -5.67
C ASP A 254 14.11 17.07 -4.93
N ASN A 255 14.92 16.08 -5.31
CA ASN A 255 16.28 15.87 -4.76
C ASN A 255 17.41 16.52 -5.58
N ASN A 256 17.08 17.39 -6.53
CA ASN A 256 18.07 18.08 -7.38
C ASN A 256 18.99 17.16 -8.20
N ILE A 257 18.60 15.91 -8.43
CA ILE A 257 19.30 14.94 -9.28
C ILE A 257 18.95 15.22 -10.74
N ILE A 258 17.65 15.44 -11.01
CA ILE A 258 17.16 15.94 -12.30
C ILE A 258 16.96 17.44 -12.15
N LYS A 259 17.62 18.22 -13.00
CA LYS A 259 17.46 19.67 -13.05
C LYS A 259 16.26 20.02 -13.94
N LYS A 260 15.35 20.85 -13.42
CA LYS A 260 14.21 21.40 -14.16
C LYS A 260 14.39 22.89 -14.36
N SER A 261 14.41 23.35 -15.62
CA SER A 261 14.46 24.77 -15.99
C SER A 261 13.32 25.08 -16.93
N GLY A 262 12.27 25.74 -16.42
CA GLY A 262 11.02 25.92 -17.15
C GLY A 262 10.38 24.57 -17.52
N SER A 263 10.19 24.32 -18.81
CA SER A 263 9.69 23.04 -19.33
C SER A 263 10.78 22.00 -19.63
N TRP A 264 12.07 22.37 -19.51
CA TRP A 264 13.19 21.50 -19.84
C TRP A 264 13.69 20.72 -18.61
N PHE A 265 13.98 19.44 -18.85
CA PHE A 265 14.59 18.55 -17.86
C PHE A 265 15.98 18.13 -18.35
N SER A 266 16.92 18.06 -17.41
CA SER A 266 18.28 17.58 -17.69
C SER A 266 18.81 16.75 -16.52
N TYR A 267 19.65 15.79 -16.85
CA TYR A 267 20.37 14.97 -15.91
C TYR A 267 21.87 15.11 -16.20
N GLU A 268 22.63 15.52 -15.19
CA GLU A 268 24.01 16.00 -15.39
C GLU A 268 24.07 17.05 -16.51
N ASP A 269 24.85 16.82 -17.56
CA ASP A 269 24.98 17.72 -18.70
C ASP A 269 24.12 17.32 -19.92
N THR A 270 23.29 16.25 -19.76
CA THR A 270 22.46 15.72 -20.83
C THR A 270 21.02 16.21 -20.72
N LYS A 271 20.45 16.74 -21.80
CA LYS A 271 19.04 17.10 -21.89
C LYS A 271 18.20 15.83 -21.99
N LEU A 272 17.25 15.65 -21.06
CA LEU A 272 16.30 14.52 -21.07
C LEU A 272 15.10 14.81 -21.99
N GLY A 273 14.65 16.06 -22.07
CA GLY A 273 13.52 16.44 -22.91
C GLY A 273 12.79 17.68 -22.44
N GLN A 274 11.82 18.11 -23.26
CA GLN A 274 10.91 19.20 -22.95
C GLN A 274 9.54 18.64 -22.55
N GLY A 275 9.09 18.96 -21.34
CA GLY A 275 7.86 18.43 -20.76
C GLY A 275 8.05 17.06 -20.10
N ARG A 276 7.21 16.78 -19.10
CA ARG A 276 7.30 15.56 -18.29
C ARG A 276 7.04 14.30 -19.13
N ASP A 277 6.15 14.37 -20.12
CA ASP A 277 5.78 13.19 -20.93
C ASP A 277 6.89 12.75 -21.86
N SER A 278 7.63 13.70 -22.48
CA SER A 278 8.79 13.35 -23.30
C SER A 278 9.92 12.72 -22.46
N VAL A 279 10.09 13.16 -21.22
CA VAL A 279 11.05 12.55 -20.26
C VAL A 279 10.59 11.16 -19.84
N LYS A 280 9.28 10.95 -19.62
CA LYS A 280 8.73 9.62 -19.35
C LYS A 280 9.04 8.64 -20.48
N THR A 281 8.82 9.05 -21.71
CA THR A 281 9.12 8.21 -22.88
C THR A 281 10.61 7.88 -22.95
N LEU A 282 11.47 8.91 -22.82
CA LEU A 282 12.92 8.71 -22.87
C LEU A 282 13.42 7.76 -21.78
N LEU A 283 12.97 7.92 -20.53
CA LEU A 283 13.38 7.04 -19.44
C LEU A 283 12.78 5.64 -19.56
N GLY A 284 11.57 5.51 -20.09
CA GLY A 284 10.94 4.21 -20.38
C GLY A 284 11.73 3.42 -21.43
N ASP A 285 12.27 4.11 -22.43
CA ASP A 285 13.09 3.51 -23.49
C ASP A 285 14.55 3.26 -23.05
N ASN A 286 14.98 3.81 -21.91
CA ASN A 286 16.33 3.68 -21.37
C ASN A 286 16.32 3.17 -19.91
N PRO A 287 16.06 1.87 -19.68
CA PRO A 287 15.98 1.29 -18.34
C PRO A 287 17.27 1.49 -17.52
N GLU A 288 18.44 1.43 -18.14
CA GLU A 288 19.74 1.60 -17.46
C GLU A 288 19.86 3.01 -16.84
N LEU A 289 19.49 4.05 -17.61
CA LEU A 289 19.48 5.42 -17.12
C LEU A 289 18.44 5.61 -16.01
N MET A 290 17.28 4.97 -16.13
CA MET A 290 16.24 5.00 -15.11
C MET A 290 16.72 4.39 -13.80
N GLU A 291 17.40 3.24 -13.85
CA GLU A 291 17.96 2.57 -12.67
C GLU A 291 19.10 3.37 -12.03
N GLU A 292 19.94 4.01 -12.83
CA GLU A 292 21.00 4.91 -12.33
C GLU A 292 20.40 6.08 -11.53
N ILE A 293 19.38 6.73 -12.08
CA ILE A 293 18.70 7.85 -11.42
C ILE A 293 18.00 7.37 -10.14
N ASP A 294 17.31 6.21 -10.17
CA ASP A 294 16.68 5.60 -8.98
C ASP A 294 17.73 5.35 -7.87
N ALA A 295 18.86 4.76 -8.21
CA ALA A 295 19.93 4.51 -7.26
C ALA A 295 20.45 5.80 -6.61
N ARG A 296 20.64 6.86 -7.38
CA ARG A 296 21.05 8.18 -6.86
C ARG A 296 19.99 8.81 -5.94
N ILE A 297 18.71 8.68 -6.30
CA ILE A 297 17.60 9.15 -5.45
C ILE A 297 17.64 8.45 -4.09
N ARG A 298 17.80 7.13 -4.07
CA ARG A 298 17.87 6.35 -2.84
C ARG A 298 19.06 6.76 -1.97
N VAL A 299 20.22 6.99 -2.57
CA VAL A 299 21.43 7.44 -1.86
C VAL A 299 21.23 8.85 -1.27
N ALA A 300 20.67 9.78 -2.04
CA ALA A 300 20.42 11.15 -1.57
C ALA A 300 19.49 11.17 -0.35
N ILE A 301 18.38 10.41 -0.41
CA ILE A 301 17.41 10.34 0.67
C ILE A 301 17.95 9.58 1.88
N ALA A 302 18.74 8.51 1.69
CA ALA A 302 19.40 7.80 2.79
C ALA A 302 20.40 8.69 3.54
N GLY A 303 21.09 9.58 2.82
CA GLY A 303 22.00 10.57 3.42
C GLY A 303 21.29 11.64 4.25
N GLU A 304 20.07 12.03 3.89
CA GLU A 304 19.25 12.98 4.65
C GLU A 304 18.62 12.37 5.92
N THR A 305 18.44 11.05 5.95
CA THR A 305 17.86 10.33 7.10
C THR A 305 18.88 9.93 8.15
N ALA A 306 20.19 10.05 7.87
CA ALA A 306 21.23 9.87 8.88
C ALA A 306 21.17 11.05 9.86
N PRO A 307 20.93 10.83 11.18
CA PRO A 307 21.01 11.93 12.15
C PRO A 307 22.42 12.47 12.10
N SER A 308 22.54 13.80 11.91
CA SER A 308 23.81 14.52 12.05
C SER A 308 24.32 14.35 13.48
N LEU A 309 25.11 13.30 13.72
CA LEU A 309 25.92 13.14 14.93
C LEU A 309 27.18 14.00 14.81
N GLU A 310 27.01 15.29 14.56
CA GLU A 310 28.06 16.28 14.75
C GLU A 310 27.42 17.58 15.25
N LYS A 311 27.40 17.70 16.56
CA LYS A 311 27.69 18.92 17.36
C LYS A 311 27.15 18.77 18.78
N ALA A 312 27.96 18.22 19.64
CA ALA A 312 28.01 18.60 21.03
C ALA A 312 29.47 18.48 21.49
#